data_1cc4a7caa9b6b324d966c6c20e9bf210
#
_entry.id   1cc4a7caa9b6b324d966c6c20e9bf210
#
_cell.length_a   1.000
_cell.length_b   1.000
_cell.length_c   1.000
_cell.angle_alpha   90.00
_cell.angle_beta   90.00
_cell.angle_gamma   90.00
#
_symmetry.space_group_name_H-M   'P 1'
#
loop_
_entity.id
_entity.type
_entity.pdbx_description
1 polymer ?
#
loop_
_entity_poly.entity_id
_entity_poly.type
_entity_poly.pdbx_seq_one_letter_code
_entity_poly.pdbx_strand_id
1 'polypeptide(L)'
;MAYNYLDITNEALKRINEVQLTSSTFGSAVGIQGLAKDAVNNSQRDIFMSEQEWPFAYAETSQTLTAGTKEYSLTTGFLKIDIDTVLIDRNDDLNVEETHLTPLSYQEYIDRYKERDEQRDSGDFDTPRFVYLTPDYKLGVSPTPDKAYVVKYTY
;
A
#
# COMPACT_ATOMS: atom_id res chain seq x y z
N MET A 1 22.60 -7.12 12.57
CA MET A 1 22.45 -8.34 11.72
C MET A 1 20.96 -8.50 11.44
N ALA A 2 20.57 -8.57 10.19
CA ALA A 2 19.18 -8.85 9.85
C ALA A 2 18.98 -10.38 9.96
N TYR A 3 18.07 -10.82 10.81
CA TYR A 3 17.65 -12.22 10.91
C TYR A 3 16.72 -12.54 9.74
N ASN A 4 17.06 -13.56 8.98
CA ASN A 4 16.16 -14.10 7.96
C ASN A 4 15.39 -15.32 8.50
N TYR A 5 14.46 -15.83 7.70
CA TYR A 5 13.62 -16.97 8.10
C TYR A 5 14.42 -18.23 8.45
N LEU A 6 15.49 -18.51 7.73
CA LEU A 6 16.41 -19.64 8.02
C LEU A 6 17.12 -19.44 9.37
N ASP A 7 17.57 -18.23 9.66
CA ASP A 7 18.28 -17.90 10.90
C ASP A 7 17.38 -18.10 12.12
N ILE A 8 16.12 -17.60 12.05
CA ILE A 8 15.15 -17.76 13.13
C ILE A 8 14.79 -19.23 13.34
N THR A 9 14.61 -19.99 12.25
CA THR A 9 14.32 -21.44 12.33
C THR A 9 15.49 -22.19 12.95
N ASN A 10 16.72 -21.86 12.58
CA ASN A 10 17.92 -22.49 13.15
C ASN A 10 18.12 -22.14 14.63
N GLU A 11 17.77 -20.94 15.05
CA GLU A 11 17.76 -20.56 16.46
C GLU A 11 16.77 -21.42 17.26
N ALA A 12 15.57 -21.66 16.72
CA ALA A 12 14.58 -22.55 17.32
C ALA A 12 15.09 -24.01 17.39
N LEU A 13 15.66 -24.53 16.30
CA LEU A 13 16.24 -25.87 16.25
C LEU A 13 17.40 -26.06 17.26
N LYS A 14 18.24 -25.04 17.39
CA LYS A 14 19.33 -25.05 18.38
C LYS A 14 18.81 -25.16 19.81
N ARG A 15 17.69 -24.51 20.15
CA ARG A 15 17.10 -24.59 21.50
C ARG A 15 16.59 -26.00 21.86
N ILE A 16 16.19 -26.77 20.88
CA ILE A 16 15.74 -28.17 21.06
C ILE A 16 16.84 -29.18 20.75
N ASN A 17 18.09 -28.73 20.61
CA ASN A 17 19.28 -29.55 20.33
C ASN A 17 19.17 -30.37 19.03
N GLU A 18 18.54 -29.80 18.01
CA GLU A 18 18.41 -30.40 16.68
C GLU A 18 19.43 -29.83 15.69
N VAL A 19 19.65 -30.60 14.60
CA VAL A 19 20.57 -30.22 13.53
C VAL A 19 20.03 -29.00 12.78
N GLN A 20 20.89 -28.00 12.60
CA GLN A 20 20.54 -26.79 11.86
C GLN A 20 20.40 -27.06 10.36
N LEU A 21 19.51 -26.29 9.74
CA LEU A 21 19.27 -26.29 8.30
C LEU A 21 20.28 -25.41 7.57
N THR A 22 20.62 -25.79 6.36
CA THR A 22 21.39 -24.98 5.42
C THR A 22 20.43 -24.38 4.37
N SER A 23 20.88 -23.39 3.60
CA SER A 23 20.09 -22.84 2.50
C SER A 23 19.62 -23.91 1.48
N SER A 24 20.42 -24.95 1.29
CA SER A 24 20.08 -26.05 0.37
C SER A 24 19.07 -27.04 0.94
N THR A 25 19.03 -27.25 2.26
CA THR A 25 18.14 -28.22 2.93
C THR A 25 16.85 -27.56 3.44
N PHE A 26 16.81 -26.23 3.54
CA PHE A 26 15.67 -25.49 4.08
C PHE A 26 14.37 -25.72 3.30
N GLY A 27 14.45 -25.80 1.97
CA GLY A 27 13.30 -26.04 1.11
C GLY A 27 12.66 -27.43 1.28
N SER A 28 13.48 -28.44 1.62
CA SER A 28 13.09 -29.86 1.74
C SER A 28 13.02 -30.34 3.19
N ALA A 29 13.01 -29.43 4.18
CA ALA A 29 12.97 -29.79 5.60
C ALA A 29 11.70 -30.59 5.92
N VAL A 30 11.88 -31.73 6.62
CA VAL A 30 10.82 -32.66 7.05
C VAL A 30 10.99 -33.02 8.53
N GLY A 31 9.99 -33.70 9.12
CA GLY A 31 10.01 -34.07 10.51
C GLY A 31 10.10 -32.88 11.46
N ILE A 32 10.97 -32.96 12.48
CA ILE A 32 11.12 -31.90 13.50
C ILE A 32 11.58 -30.59 12.87
N GLN A 33 12.45 -30.65 11.88
CA GLN A 33 12.92 -29.46 11.16
C GLN A 33 11.78 -28.78 10.37
N GLY A 34 10.90 -29.58 9.74
CA GLY A 34 9.68 -29.08 9.09
C GLY A 34 8.72 -28.44 10.08
N LEU A 35 8.47 -29.09 11.22
CA LEU A 35 7.64 -28.54 12.29
C LEU A 35 8.18 -27.24 12.87
N ALA A 36 9.49 -27.11 13.07
CA ALA A 36 10.12 -25.88 13.53
C ALA A 36 9.93 -24.74 12.52
N LYS A 37 10.10 -25.03 11.23
CA LYS A 37 9.85 -24.08 10.15
C LYS A 37 8.39 -23.62 10.15
N ASP A 38 7.44 -24.53 10.24
CA ASP A 38 6.01 -24.20 10.28
C ASP A 38 5.65 -23.41 11.53
N ALA A 39 6.23 -23.76 12.69
CA ALA A 39 6.01 -23.02 13.93
C ALA A 39 6.50 -21.56 13.84
N VAL A 40 7.69 -21.33 13.25
CA VAL A 40 8.21 -19.97 13.03
C VAL A 40 7.30 -19.20 12.08
N ASN A 41 6.86 -19.80 10.98
CA ASN A 41 5.96 -19.16 10.03
C ASN A 41 4.60 -18.80 10.66
N ASN A 42 4.04 -19.72 11.44
CA ASN A 42 2.77 -19.46 12.14
C ASN A 42 2.92 -18.37 13.19
N SER A 43 4.02 -18.38 13.97
CA SER A 43 4.29 -17.34 14.95
C SER A 43 4.46 -15.96 14.31
N GLN A 44 5.13 -15.87 13.17
CA GLN A 44 5.21 -14.62 12.41
C GLN A 44 3.83 -14.15 11.97
N ARG A 45 3.02 -15.07 11.44
CA ARG A 45 1.65 -14.75 11.02
C ARG A 45 0.80 -14.29 12.20
N ASP A 46 0.89 -14.96 13.36
CA ASP A 46 0.16 -14.57 14.57
C ASP A 46 0.57 -13.19 15.06
N ILE A 47 1.87 -12.86 15.02
CA ILE A 47 2.38 -11.53 15.36
C ILE A 47 1.80 -10.48 14.40
N PHE A 48 1.85 -10.71 13.09
CA PHE A 48 1.30 -9.78 12.11
C PHE A 48 -0.22 -9.60 12.26
N MET A 49 -0.94 -10.64 12.68
CA MET A 49 -2.38 -10.60 12.88
C MET A 49 -2.80 -10.06 14.26
N SER A 50 -1.88 -9.96 15.23
CA SER A 50 -2.18 -9.47 16.58
C SER A 50 -2.45 -7.96 16.62
N GLU A 51 -1.90 -7.22 15.67
CA GLU A 51 -2.12 -5.79 15.51
C GLU A 51 -2.64 -5.50 14.10
N GLN A 52 -3.52 -4.53 13.98
CA GLN A 52 -4.05 -4.13 12.67
C GLN A 52 -3.07 -3.23 11.90
N GLU A 53 -2.23 -2.51 12.61
CA GLU A 53 -1.33 -1.51 12.03
C GLU A 53 0.04 -1.58 12.72
N TRP A 54 1.05 -1.98 11.97
CA TRP A 54 2.42 -1.99 12.42
C TRP A 54 3.18 -0.80 11.82
N PRO A 55 3.83 0.07 12.61
CA PRO A 55 4.56 1.22 12.07
C PRO A 55 5.63 0.86 11.03
N PHE A 56 6.25 -0.31 11.16
CA PHE A 56 7.26 -0.79 10.22
C PHE A 56 6.69 -1.39 8.93
N ALA A 57 5.37 -1.60 8.87
CA ALA A 57 4.68 -2.12 7.68
C ALA A 57 4.22 -1.00 6.73
N TYR A 58 4.30 0.26 7.16
CA TYR A 58 4.00 1.39 6.31
C TYR A 58 5.10 1.63 5.28
N ALA A 59 4.70 1.80 4.06
CA ALA A 59 5.59 2.23 2.98
C ALA A 59 4.95 3.41 2.22
N GLU A 60 5.78 4.34 1.81
CA GLU A 60 5.38 5.47 0.98
C GLU A 60 5.56 5.13 -0.50
N THR A 61 4.62 5.54 -1.32
CA THR A 61 4.73 5.44 -2.77
C THR A 61 4.22 6.70 -3.44
N SER A 62 4.63 6.89 -4.69
CA SER A 62 4.14 7.98 -5.52
C SER A 62 3.53 7.45 -6.80
N GLN A 63 2.51 8.14 -7.29
CA GLN A 63 1.85 7.84 -8.55
C GLN A 63 1.63 9.12 -9.34
N THR A 64 1.96 9.09 -10.64
CA THR A 64 1.70 10.22 -11.53
C THR A 64 0.28 10.14 -12.05
N LEU A 65 -0.48 11.20 -11.84
CA LEU A 65 -1.78 11.41 -12.45
C LEU A 65 -1.61 11.87 -13.89
N THR A 66 -2.58 11.53 -14.73
CA THR A 66 -2.60 11.94 -16.15
C THR A 66 -3.81 12.83 -16.39
N ALA A 67 -3.63 13.89 -17.17
CA ALA A 67 -4.73 14.76 -17.57
C ALA A 67 -5.91 13.97 -18.17
N GLY A 68 -7.12 14.29 -17.76
CA GLY A 68 -8.33 13.63 -18.23
C GLY A 68 -8.61 12.25 -17.63
N THR A 69 -7.76 11.73 -16.76
CA THR A 69 -7.94 10.44 -16.10
C THR A 69 -8.30 10.65 -14.62
N LYS A 70 -9.42 10.10 -14.17
CA LYS A 70 -9.88 10.26 -12.78
C LYS A 70 -9.65 9.05 -11.88
N GLU A 71 -9.42 7.86 -12.43
CA GLU A 71 -9.24 6.62 -11.67
C GLU A 71 -7.95 5.92 -12.04
N TYR A 72 -7.20 5.50 -11.04
CA TYR A 72 -5.85 4.92 -11.19
C TYR A 72 -5.77 3.58 -10.47
N SER A 73 -5.23 2.59 -11.16
CA SER A 73 -4.92 1.31 -10.51
C SER A 73 -3.81 1.50 -9.50
N LEU A 74 -4.02 0.96 -8.32
CA LEU A 74 -3.03 1.00 -7.26
C LEU A 74 -1.91 -0.01 -7.50
N THR A 75 -0.74 0.27 -6.96
CA THR A 75 0.38 -0.67 -6.96
C THR A 75 -0.03 -1.97 -6.25
N THR A 76 0.35 -3.11 -6.80
CA THR A 76 0.03 -4.42 -6.22
C THR A 76 0.89 -4.72 -4.98
N GLY A 77 0.34 -5.46 -4.03
CA GLY A 77 1.10 -5.97 -2.87
C GLY A 77 0.86 -5.24 -1.55
N PHE A 78 -0.13 -4.37 -1.46
CA PHE A 78 -0.54 -3.73 -0.21
C PHE A 78 -1.83 -4.35 0.35
N LEU A 79 -2.00 -4.25 1.67
CA LEU A 79 -3.22 -4.70 2.36
C LEU A 79 -4.25 -3.58 2.48
N LYS A 80 -3.78 -2.35 2.68
CA LYS A 80 -4.62 -1.18 2.92
C LYS A 80 -3.87 0.08 2.48
N ILE A 81 -4.59 1.05 1.95
CA ILE A 81 -4.10 2.41 1.74
C ILE A 81 -4.66 3.29 2.85
N ASP A 82 -3.82 4.13 3.40
CA ASP A 82 -4.26 5.21 4.27
C ASP A 82 -4.63 6.42 3.41
N ILE A 83 -5.93 6.54 3.12
CA ILE A 83 -6.45 7.59 2.24
C ILE A 83 -6.27 8.99 2.84
N ASP A 84 -6.13 9.10 4.16
CA ASP A 84 -5.93 10.37 4.86
C ASP A 84 -4.51 10.92 4.65
N THR A 85 -3.56 10.07 4.20
CA THR A 85 -2.17 10.47 3.94
C THR A 85 -1.92 10.94 2.53
N VAL A 86 -2.93 10.97 1.65
CA VAL A 86 -2.73 11.29 0.24
C VAL A 86 -2.40 12.76 0.06
N LEU A 87 -1.20 13.02 -0.45
CA LEU A 87 -0.68 14.33 -0.78
C LEU A 87 -0.63 14.49 -2.29
N ILE A 88 -0.91 15.68 -2.79
CA ILE A 88 -0.69 16.06 -4.17
C ILE A 88 0.38 17.15 -4.24
N ASP A 89 1.34 16.96 -5.12
CA ASP A 89 2.28 18.01 -5.50
C ASP A 89 1.68 18.82 -6.65
N ARG A 90 1.43 20.09 -6.37
CA ARG A 90 0.76 21.04 -7.30
C ARG A 90 1.72 21.77 -8.20
N ASN A 91 2.99 21.82 -7.87
CA ASN A 91 4.01 22.54 -8.60
C ASN A 91 4.81 21.62 -9.53
N ASP A 92 5.01 22.09 -10.75
CA ASP A 92 5.91 21.49 -11.73
C ASP A 92 7.37 21.92 -11.52
N ASP A 93 7.60 22.84 -10.56
CA ASP A 93 8.90 23.44 -10.25
C ASP A 93 9.64 22.68 -9.14
N LEU A 94 10.93 23.02 -8.95
CA LEU A 94 11.79 22.46 -7.90
C LEU A 94 11.32 22.76 -6.45
N ASN A 95 10.29 23.58 -6.29
CA ASN A 95 9.63 23.84 -5.01
C ASN A 95 8.42 22.91 -4.87
N VAL A 96 8.57 21.89 -4.07
CA VAL A 96 7.49 20.91 -3.77
C VAL A 96 6.43 21.62 -2.90
N GLU A 97 5.25 21.85 -3.45
CA GLU A 97 4.06 22.28 -2.70
C GLU A 97 3.10 21.09 -2.49
N GLU A 98 3.40 20.30 -1.50
CA GLU A 98 2.55 19.18 -1.11
C GLU A 98 1.33 19.67 -0.34
N THR A 99 0.15 19.29 -0.83
CA THR A 99 -1.13 19.61 -0.16
C THR A 99 -1.91 18.32 0.04
N HIS A 100 -2.51 18.15 1.21
CA HIS A 100 -3.41 17.03 1.46
C HIS A 100 -4.64 17.11 0.57
N LEU A 101 -4.98 15.99 -0.06
CA LEU A 101 -6.29 15.81 -0.67
C LEU A 101 -7.32 15.50 0.42
N THR A 102 -8.53 16.04 0.27
CA THR A 102 -9.61 15.73 1.20
C THR A 102 -10.17 14.34 0.88
N PRO A 103 -10.11 13.38 1.80
CA PRO A 103 -10.68 12.06 1.58
C PRO A 103 -12.21 12.13 1.54
N LEU A 104 -12.81 11.39 0.62
CA LEU A 104 -14.24 11.19 0.50
C LEU A 104 -14.57 9.70 0.57
N SER A 105 -15.70 9.37 1.15
CA SER A 105 -16.28 8.06 0.92
C SER A 105 -16.76 7.94 -0.54
N TYR A 106 -16.74 6.73 -1.10
CA TYR A 106 -17.23 6.53 -2.47
C TYR A 106 -18.70 6.96 -2.64
N GLN A 107 -19.50 6.79 -1.60
CA GLN A 107 -20.90 7.25 -1.61
C GLN A 107 -21.01 8.77 -1.69
N GLU A 108 -20.20 9.51 -0.92
CA GLU A 108 -20.20 10.99 -0.99
C GLU A 108 -19.71 11.49 -2.35
N TYR A 109 -18.74 10.80 -2.95
CA TYR A 109 -18.32 11.13 -4.32
C TYR A 109 -19.48 10.96 -5.30
N ILE A 110 -20.20 9.84 -5.26
CA ILE A 110 -21.36 9.59 -6.14
C ILE A 110 -22.42 10.66 -5.95
N ASP A 111 -22.78 10.97 -4.71
CA ASP A 111 -23.91 11.85 -4.40
C ASP A 111 -23.63 13.32 -4.75
N ARG A 112 -22.37 13.75 -4.69
CA ARG A 112 -22.04 15.19 -4.78
C ARG A 112 -21.21 15.58 -6.00
N TYR A 113 -20.38 14.69 -6.51
CA TYR A 113 -19.33 15.06 -7.48
C TYR A 113 -19.39 14.26 -8.78
N LYS A 114 -19.85 13.01 -8.77
CA LYS A 114 -19.82 12.14 -9.93
C LYS A 114 -20.51 12.73 -11.15
N GLU A 115 -21.75 13.22 -11.00
CA GLU A 115 -22.51 13.78 -12.11
C GLU A 115 -21.81 15.00 -12.71
N ARG A 116 -21.27 15.86 -11.87
CA ARG A 116 -20.50 17.02 -12.29
C ARG A 116 -19.21 16.67 -13.01
N ASP A 117 -18.48 15.66 -12.52
CA ASP A 117 -17.23 15.24 -13.12
C ASP A 117 -17.45 14.46 -14.43
N GLU A 118 -18.60 13.81 -14.61
CA GLU A 118 -18.98 13.13 -15.85
C GLU A 118 -19.53 14.09 -16.93
N GLN A 119 -20.11 15.20 -16.53
CA GLN A 119 -20.64 16.22 -17.45
C GLN A 119 -19.60 17.26 -17.89
N ARG A 120 -18.40 17.23 -17.32
CA ARG A 120 -17.34 18.17 -17.66
C ARG A 120 -16.69 17.82 -19.00
N ASP A 121 -16.61 18.81 -19.85
CA ASP A 121 -15.74 18.78 -21.03
C ASP A 121 -14.26 18.93 -20.62
N SER A 122 -13.35 18.61 -21.52
CA SER A 122 -11.90 18.68 -21.27
C SER A 122 -11.40 20.08 -20.84
N GLY A 123 -12.18 21.13 -21.10
CA GLY A 123 -11.89 22.51 -20.66
C GLY A 123 -12.24 22.79 -19.19
N ASP A 124 -12.97 21.90 -18.52
CA ASP A 124 -13.42 22.05 -17.14
C ASP A 124 -12.59 21.23 -16.14
N PHE A 125 -11.51 20.57 -16.63
CA PHE A 125 -10.58 19.87 -15.76
C PHE A 125 -9.83 20.86 -14.88
N ASP A 126 -9.47 20.45 -13.67
CA ASP A 126 -8.84 21.30 -12.66
C ASP A 126 -7.90 20.49 -11.78
N THR A 127 -7.16 21.17 -10.92
CA THR A 127 -6.33 20.53 -9.91
C THR A 127 -7.18 19.68 -8.97
N PRO A 128 -6.88 18.39 -8.77
CA PRO A 128 -7.58 17.55 -7.82
C PRO A 128 -7.56 18.11 -6.40
N ARG A 129 -8.71 18.00 -5.71
CA ARG A 129 -8.89 18.44 -4.31
C ARG A 129 -9.38 17.33 -3.42
N PHE A 130 -10.03 16.35 -3.99
CA PHE A 130 -10.61 15.21 -3.28
C PHE A 130 -10.03 13.91 -3.78
N VAL A 131 -9.97 12.94 -2.89
CA VAL A 131 -9.54 11.58 -3.17
C VAL A 131 -10.54 10.58 -2.59
N TYR A 132 -10.78 9.49 -3.30
CA TYR A 132 -11.66 8.42 -2.87
C TYR A 132 -11.15 7.06 -3.34
N LEU A 133 -11.61 5.99 -2.70
CA LEU A 133 -11.37 4.63 -3.17
C LEU A 133 -12.63 4.08 -3.83
N THR A 134 -12.47 3.52 -5.02
CA THR A 134 -13.56 2.83 -5.70
C THR A 134 -13.79 1.43 -5.10
N PRO A 135 -14.97 0.79 -5.32
CA PRO A 135 -15.21 -0.59 -4.83
C PRO A 135 -14.24 -1.63 -5.38
N ASP A 136 -13.64 -1.38 -6.55
CA ASP A 136 -12.60 -2.21 -7.17
C ASP A 136 -11.17 -1.78 -6.79
N TYR A 137 -11.03 -1.06 -5.68
CA TYR A 137 -9.75 -0.66 -5.11
C TYR A 137 -8.86 0.16 -6.05
N LYS A 138 -9.45 1.08 -6.79
CA LYS A 138 -8.70 2.11 -7.52
C LYS A 138 -8.70 3.42 -6.73
N LEU A 139 -7.63 4.18 -6.90
CA LEU A 139 -7.54 5.54 -6.41
C LEU A 139 -8.30 6.47 -7.36
N GLY A 140 -9.37 7.09 -6.89
CA GLY A 140 -10.10 8.10 -7.62
C GLY A 140 -9.78 9.49 -7.13
N VAL A 141 -9.76 10.45 -8.03
CA VAL A 141 -9.54 11.88 -7.73
C VAL A 141 -10.66 12.74 -8.33
N SER A 142 -10.98 13.83 -7.67
CA SER A 142 -11.97 14.81 -8.15
C SER A 142 -11.51 16.23 -7.77
N PRO A 143 -11.67 17.22 -8.68
CA PRO A 143 -12.04 17.10 -10.11
C PRO A 143 -11.02 16.31 -10.92
N THR A 144 -11.41 15.96 -12.16
CA THR A 144 -10.51 15.31 -13.10
C THR A 144 -9.28 16.19 -13.37
N PRO A 145 -8.05 15.63 -13.31
CA PRO A 145 -6.83 16.41 -13.50
C PRO A 145 -6.76 17.12 -14.87
N ASP A 146 -6.37 18.39 -14.87
CA ASP A 146 -6.11 19.19 -16.07
C ASP A 146 -4.72 18.95 -16.66
N LYS A 147 -3.77 18.52 -15.85
CA LYS A 147 -2.40 18.17 -16.22
C LYS A 147 -1.87 16.98 -15.43
N ALA A 148 -0.62 16.62 -15.65
CA ALA A 148 0.05 15.63 -14.83
C ALA A 148 0.36 16.21 -13.43
N TYR A 149 0.04 15.44 -12.39
CA TYR A 149 0.40 15.71 -11.00
C TYR A 149 1.05 14.49 -10.38
N VAL A 150 1.84 14.67 -9.35
CA VAL A 150 2.35 13.55 -8.56
C VAL A 150 1.57 13.47 -7.25
N VAL A 151 0.98 12.32 -6.97
CA VAL A 151 0.38 12.03 -5.67
C VAL A 151 1.28 11.07 -4.90
N LYS A 152 1.38 11.31 -3.60
CA LYS A 152 2.09 10.45 -2.64
C LYS A 152 1.09 9.93 -1.62
N TYR A 153 1.22 8.68 -1.25
CA TYR A 153 0.38 8.07 -0.22
C TYR A 153 1.10 6.94 0.49
N THR A 154 0.63 6.63 1.68
CA THR A 154 1.14 5.55 2.53
C THR A 154 0.24 4.31 2.42
N TYR A 155 0.83 3.12 2.41
CA TYR A 155 0.15 1.83 2.33
C TYR A 155 0.79 0.77 3.21
#